data_a7ffe9d6f49f5dcb81449b7beb2838e2
#
_entry.id   a7ffe9d6f49f5dcb81449b7beb2838e2
#
_cell.length_a   1.000
_cell.length_b   1.000
_cell.length_c   1.000
_cell.angle_alpha   90.00
_cell.angle_beta   90.00
_cell.angle_gamma   90.00
#
_symmetry.space_group_name_H-M   'P 1'
#
loop_
_entity.id
_entity.type
_entity.pdbx_description
1 polymer ?
#
loop_
_entity_poly.entity_id
_entity_poly.type
_entity_poly.pdbx_seq_one_letter_code
_entity_poly.pdbx_strand_id
1 'polypeptide(L)'
;TTVSIPVEGMSAEGLKNLIFLTHSKQYLINRAFAEEVFRIPAELVEGLGSAEIPDAETFLQTFQSHAEGCRGIGFQDGKITFTLPTADDPDMIKAFTHLTAAMVRQAKEQKRISPKETIEENEKYYMRIWLLRLGFGGAEGKEIRDLLMKKLKGHSAFRTEENKQRWQEARRNEREAAKQ
;
A
#
# COMPACT_ATOMS: atom_id res chain seq x y z
N THR A 1 -15.25 -1.21 9.92
CA THR A 1 -15.37 -2.32 8.94
C THR A 1 -14.14 -3.21 8.99
N THR A 2 -14.34 -4.50 8.99
CA THR A 2 -13.28 -5.50 9.00
C THR A 2 -13.36 -6.35 7.73
N VAL A 3 -12.23 -6.47 7.05
CA VAL A 3 -12.06 -7.38 5.92
C VAL A 3 -11.25 -8.58 6.40
N SER A 4 -11.75 -9.79 6.18
CA SER A 4 -11.07 -11.02 6.59
C SER A 4 -10.72 -11.85 5.36
N ILE A 5 -9.45 -12.24 5.26
CA ILE A 5 -8.92 -13.03 4.15
C ILE A 5 -8.26 -14.28 4.72
N PRO A 6 -8.59 -15.48 4.21
CA PRO A 6 -7.96 -16.70 4.70
C PRO A 6 -6.44 -16.70 4.52
N VAL A 7 -5.72 -17.18 5.52
CA VAL A 7 -4.25 -17.36 5.47
C VAL A 7 -3.87 -18.55 4.61
N GLU A 8 -4.81 -19.45 4.33
CA GLU A 8 -4.59 -20.66 3.54
C GLU A 8 -3.89 -20.34 2.22
N GLY A 9 -2.86 -21.10 1.93
CA GLY A 9 -2.05 -20.91 0.74
C GLY A 9 -0.95 -19.85 0.85
N MET A 10 -0.82 -19.16 2.00
CA MET A 10 0.29 -18.27 2.25
C MET A 10 1.43 -18.96 2.97
N SER A 11 2.65 -18.80 2.43
CA SER A 11 3.87 -19.23 3.10
C SER A 11 4.23 -18.27 4.24
N ALA A 12 5.12 -18.70 5.12
CA ALA A 12 5.69 -17.83 6.15
C ALA A 12 6.32 -16.57 5.54
N GLU A 13 7.02 -16.72 4.42
CA GLU A 13 7.61 -15.59 3.68
C GLU A 13 6.53 -14.64 3.13
N GLY A 14 5.42 -15.19 2.63
CA GLY A 14 4.29 -14.39 2.18
C GLY A 14 3.64 -13.57 3.29
N LEU A 15 3.50 -14.16 4.48
CA LEU A 15 2.97 -13.46 5.65
C LEU A 15 3.92 -12.35 6.11
N LYS A 16 5.23 -12.62 6.14
CA LYS A 16 6.23 -11.60 6.43
C LYS A 16 6.20 -10.47 5.39
N ASN A 17 6.13 -10.82 4.12
CA ASN A 17 6.01 -9.87 3.02
C ASN A 17 4.79 -8.95 3.18
N LEU A 18 3.67 -9.48 3.66
CA LEU A 18 2.47 -8.68 3.89
C LEU A 18 2.69 -7.59 4.94
N ILE A 19 3.34 -7.94 6.05
CA ILE A 19 3.66 -6.96 7.09
C ILE A 19 4.67 -5.92 6.56
N PHE A 20 5.68 -6.35 5.83
CA PHE A 20 6.68 -5.46 5.24
C PHE A 20 6.05 -4.53 4.20
N LEU A 21 5.17 -5.04 3.35
CA LEU A 21 4.43 -4.24 2.38
C LEU A 21 3.58 -3.18 3.08
N THR A 22 2.84 -3.59 4.12
CA THR A 22 1.98 -2.68 4.87
C THR A 22 2.79 -1.58 5.54
N HIS A 23 3.92 -1.92 6.16
CA HIS A 23 4.83 -0.93 6.74
C HIS A 23 5.35 0.04 5.69
N SER A 24 5.79 -0.48 4.56
CA SER A 24 6.35 0.35 3.47
C SER A 24 5.32 1.33 2.89
N LYS A 25 4.03 0.99 2.91
CA LYS A 25 2.94 1.78 2.32
C LYS A 25 2.02 2.47 3.33
N GLN A 26 2.22 2.25 4.63
CA GLN A 26 1.30 2.77 5.65
C GLN A 26 1.12 4.28 5.60
N TYR A 27 2.18 5.05 5.41
CA TYR A 27 2.08 6.50 5.27
C TYR A 27 1.13 6.88 4.13
N LEU A 28 1.35 6.29 2.97
CA LEU A 28 0.59 6.59 1.76
C LEU A 28 -0.89 6.17 1.90
N ILE A 29 -1.13 4.98 2.46
CA ILE A 29 -2.49 4.48 2.71
C ILE A 29 -3.21 5.39 3.71
N ASN A 30 -2.57 5.74 4.82
CA ASN A 30 -3.16 6.60 5.83
C ASN A 30 -3.53 7.97 5.24
N ARG A 31 -2.69 8.52 4.37
CA ARG A 31 -3.00 9.75 3.65
C ARG A 31 -4.20 9.59 2.72
N ALA A 32 -4.28 8.47 1.99
CA ALA A 32 -5.38 8.20 1.06
C ALA A 32 -6.73 8.12 1.77
N PHE A 33 -6.77 7.57 2.98
CA PHE A 33 -7.99 7.45 3.78
C PHE A 33 -8.18 8.64 4.75
N ALA A 34 -7.20 9.54 4.86
CA ALA A 34 -7.20 10.68 5.78
C ALA A 34 -7.42 10.27 7.24
N GLU A 35 -6.95 9.09 7.62
CA GLU A 35 -6.96 8.57 8.98
C GLU A 35 -5.85 7.53 9.17
N GLU A 36 -5.49 7.25 10.41
CA GLU A 36 -4.52 6.21 10.71
C GLU A 36 -5.18 4.82 10.55
N VAL A 37 -5.14 4.28 9.34
CA VAL A 37 -5.63 2.93 9.05
C VAL A 37 -4.64 1.88 9.55
N PHE A 38 -3.37 2.08 9.25
CA PHE A 38 -2.30 1.15 9.63
C PHE A 38 -1.26 1.84 10.50
N ARG A 39 -0.87 1.13 11.54
CA ARG A 39 0.31 1.43 12.33
C ARG A 39 1.10 0.14 12.49
N ILE A 40 2.18 -0.01 11.73
CA ILE A 40 3.09 -1.13 11.82
C ILE A 40 4.35 -0.63 12.53
N PRO A 41 4.62 -1.05 13.78
CA PRO A 41 5.80 -0.58 14.51
C PRO A 41 7.10 -1.06 13.85
N ALA A 42 8.14 -0.24 13.92
CA ALA A 42 9.48 -0.61 13.46
C ALA A 42 10.00 -1.85 14.17
N GLU A 43 9.68 -2.02 15.45
CA GLU A 43 10.05 -3.18 16.27
C GLU A 43 9.48 -4.48 15.71
N LEU A 44 8.26 -4.46 15.18
CA LEU A 44 7.66 -5.62 14.52
C LEU A 44 8.43 -5.98 13.25
N VAL A 45 8.76 -4.99 12.43
CA VAL A 45 9.56 -5.18 11.22
C VAL A 45 10.93 -5.75 11.55
N GLU A 46 11.60 -5.21 12.54
CA GLU A 46 12.92 -5.68 12.99
C GLU A 46 12.83 -7.10 13.55
N GLY A 47 11.83 -7.40 14.37
CA GLY A 47 11.60 -8.71 14.93
C GLY A 47 11.37 -9.77 13.87
N LEU A 48 10.55 -9.48 12.88
CA LEU A 48 10.29 -10.41 11.77
C LEU A 48 11.51 -10.55 10.85
N GLY A 49 12.25 -9.46 10.65
CA GLY A 49 13.43 -9.46 9.78
C GLY A 49 14.62 -10.22 10.34
N SER A 50 14.78 -10.27 11.66
CA SER A 50 15.90 -10.93 12.32
C SER A 50 15.61 -12.35 12.77
N ALA A 51 14.35 -12.80 12.78
CA ALA A 51 13.96 -14.14 13.19
C ALA A 51 14.04 -15.14 12.03
N GLU A 52 14.35 -16.40 12.36
CA GLU A 52 14.12 -17.49 11.43
C GLU A 52 12.65 -17.88 11.50
N ILE A 53 11.99 -17.83 10.35
CA ILE A 53 10.54 -18.06 10.24
C ILE A 53 10.30 -19.18 9.21
N PRO A 54 10.44 -20.45 9.60
CA PRO A 54 10.32 -21.57 8.67
C PRO A 54 8.87 -21.88 8.27
N ASP A 55 7.90 -21.50 9.11
CA ASP A 55 6.50 -21.83 8.90
C ASP A 55 5.56 -20.74 9.42
N ALA A 56 4.28 -20.88 9.11
CA ALA A 56 3.25 -19.92 9.49
C ALA A 56 3.05 -19.84 11.01
N GLU A 57 3.20 -20.94 11.71
CA GLU A 57 3.06 -20.97 13.17
C GLU A 57 4.16 -20.11 13.83
N THR A 58 5.40 -20.27 13.40
CA THR A 58 6.53 -19.46 13.88
C THR A 58 6.33 -17.98 13.53
N PHE A 59 5.79 -17.70 12.35
CA PHE A 59 5.42 -16.34 11.98
C PHE A 59 4.43 -15.74 12.98
N LEU A 60 3.35 -16.44 13.28
CA LEU A 60 2.32 -15.95 14.21
C LEU A 60 2.87 -15.71 15.61
N GLN A 61 3.72 -16.60 16.11
CA GLN A 61 4.38 -16.43 17.40
C GLN A 61 5.28 -15.19 17.41
N THR A 62 6.09 -15.02 16.37
CA THR A 62 6.98 -13.86 16.24
C THR A 62 6.19 -12.57 16.10
N PHE A 63 5.13 -12.59 15.32
CA PHE A 63 4.21 -11.45 15.18
C PHE A 63 3.64 -11.05 16.54
N GLN A 64 3.06 -11.98 17.28
CA GLN A 64 2.46 -11.72 18.59
C GLN A 64 3.47 -11.15 19.58
N SER A 65 4.71 -11.61 19.53
CA SER A 65 5.77 -11.15 20.43
C SER A 65 6.21 -9.69 20.18
N HIS A 66 5.95 -9.15 19.00
CA HIS A 66 6.42 -7.84 18.57
C HIS A 66 5.30 -6.90 18.11
N ALA A 67 4.04 -7.31 18.27
CA ALA A 67 2.90 -6.57 17.71
C ALA A 67 2.33 -5.48 18.62
N GLU A 68 2.98 -5.16 19.73
CA GLU A 68 2.52 -4.09 20.61
C GLU A 68 2.45 -2.77 19.84
N GLY A 69 1.29 -2.12 19.86
CA GLY A 69 1.04 -0.90 19.12
C GLY A 69 0.69 -1.07 17.64
N CYS A 70 0.68 -2.30 17.12
CA CYS A 70 0.25 -2.59 15.77
C CYS A 70 -1.26 -2.36 15.62
N ARG A 71 -1.65 -1.68 14.55
CA ARG A 71 -3.07 -1.40 14.25
C ARG A 71 -3.37 -1.65 12.78
N GLY A 72 -4.62 -2.02 12.53
CA GLY A 72 -5.18 -2.15 11.19
C GLY A 72 -5.02 -3.52 10.57
N ILE A 73 -4.07 -4.32 11.04
CA ILE A 73 -3.85 -5.67 10.56
C ILE A 73 -3.67 -6.62 11.75
N GLY A 74 -4.23 -7.80 11.66
CA GLY A 74 -4.11 -8.84 12.67
C GLY A 74 -4.35 -10.22 12.09
N PHE A 75 -4.18 -11.22 12.93
CA PHE A 75 -4.37 -12.63 12.57
C PHE A 75 -5.23 -13.31 13.61
N GLN A 76 -6.31 -13.92 13.17
CA GLN A 76 -7.26 -14.61 14.05
C GLN A 76 -7.97 -15.74 13.30
N ASP A 77 -8.07 -16.90 13.91
CA ASP A 77 -8.83 -18.05 13.39
C ASP A 77 -8.46 -18.43 11.95
N GLY A 78 -7.15 -18.44 11.65
CA GLY A 78 -6.65 -18.77 10.31
C GLY A 78 -6.95 -17.70 9.25
N LYS A 79 -7.23 -16.48 9.67
CA LYS A 79 -7.53 -15.36 8.77
C LYS A 79 -6.65 -14.16 9.07
N ILE A 80 -6.34 -13.43 8.01
CA ILE A 80 -5.79 -12.08 8.10
C ILE A 80 -6.98 -11.15 8.25
N THR A 81 -6.94 -10.26 9.24
CA THR A 81 -7.98 -9.25 9.44
C THR A 81 -7.43 -7.86 9.17
N PHE A 82 -8.13 -7.09 8.36
CA PHE A 82 -7.82 -5.69 8.09
C PHE A 82 -8.97 -4.83 8.61
N THR A 83 -8.65 -3.80 9.37
CA THR A 83 -9.67 -2.95 10.00
C THR A 83 -9.59 -1.52 9.47
N LEU A 84 -10.69 -1.04 8.91
CA LEU A 84 -10.89 0.36 8.56
C LEU A 84 -11.63 1.02 9.73
N PRO A 85 -11.00 1.95 10.48
CA PRO A 85 -11.60 2.49 11.70
C PRO A 85 -12.91 3.23 11.45
N THR A 86 -12.93 4.13 10.46
CA THR A 86 -14.13 4.89 10.07
C THR A 86 -14.74 4.28 8.83
N ALA A 87 -15.96 3.76 8.93
CA ALA A 87 -16.58 2.98 7.85
C ALA A 87 -17.97 3.50 7.51
N ASP A 88 -18.09 4.79 7.25
CA ASP A 88 -19.34 5.47 6.92
C ASP A 88 -19.48 5.82 5.44
N ASP A 89 -18.41 5.69 4.65
CA ASP A 89 -18.42 5.92 3.20
C ASP A 89 -18.34 4.58 2.45
N PRO A 90 -19.41 4.14 1.76
CA PRO A 90 -19.41 2.88 1.02
C PRO A 90 -18.33 2.79 -0.06
N ASP A 91 -18.00 3.91 -0.71
CA ASP A 91 -16.95 3.92 -1.74
C ASP A 91 -15.57 3.67 -1.14
N MET A 92 -15.28 4.24 0.02
CA MET A 92 -14.01 4.02 0.70
C MET A 92 -13.93 2.61 1.30
N ILE A 93 -15.03 2.04 1.74
CA ILE A 93 -15.10 0.63 2.16
C ILE A 93 -14.78 -0.29 0.98
N LYS A 94 -15.34 0.00 -0.18
CA LYS A 94 -15.07 -0.75 -1.42
C LYS A 94 -13.58 -0.64 -1.80
N ALA A 95 -13.04 0.58 -1.80
CA ALA A 95 -11.63 0.81 -2.10
C ALA A 95 -10.71 0.05 -1.14
N PHE A 96 -11.02 0.08 0.16
CA PHE A 96 -10.27 -0.64 1.18
C PHE A 96 -10.30 -2.16 0.96
N THR A 97 -11.46 -2.70 0.66
CA THR A 97 -11.65 -4.14 0.41
C THR A 97 -10.81 -4.59 -0.79
N HIS A 98 -10.87 -3.85 -1.89
CA HIS A 98 -10.08 -4.15 -3.10
C HIS A 98 -8.58 -3.99 -2.85
N LEU A 99 -8.18 -2.93 -2.14
CA LEU A 99 -6.78 -2.66 -1.83
C LEU A 99 -6.17 -3.78 -0.98
N THR A 100 -6.83 -4.16 0.10
CA THR A 100 -6.30 -5.19 1.01
C THR A 100 -6.21 -6.55 0.33
N ALA A 101 -7.18 -6.92 -0.49
CA ALA A 101 -7.11 -8.15 -1.28
C ALA A 101 -5.93 -8.13 -2.26
N ALA A 102 -5.69 -7.00 -2.93
CA ALA A 102 -4.56 -6.85 -3.83
C ALA A 102 -3.21 -6.87 -3.10
N MET A 103 -3.15 -6.30 -1.89
CA MET A 103 -1.94 -6.37 -1.06
C MET A 103 -1.58 -7.80 -0.67
N VAL A 104 -2.57 -8.60 -0.28
CA VAL A 104 -2.36 -10.02 0.03
C VAL A 104 -1.86 -10.76 -1.19
N ARG A 105 -2.44 -10.52 -2.36
CA ARG A 105 -2.00 -11.12 -3.62
C ARG A 105 -0.55 -10.75 -3.93
N GLN A 106 -0.18 -9.47 -3.82
CA GLN A 106 1.20 -9.03 -4.01
C GLN A 106 2.16 -9.72 -3.06
N ALA A 107 1.79 -9.83 -1.78
CA ALA A 107 2.61 -10.48 -0.76
C ALA A 107 2.85 -11.97 -1.06
N LYS A 108 1.85 -12.65 -1.65
CA LYS A 108 1.99 -14.05 -2.07
C LYS A 108 2.90 -14.21 -3.29
N GLU A 109 2.77 -13.32 -4.26
CA GLU A 109 3.43 -13.42 -5.57
C GLU A 109 4.89 -12.99 -5.53
N GLN A 110 5.22 -11.98 -4.73
CA GLN A 110 6.59 -11.48 -4.64
C GLN A 110 7.43 -12.34 -3.70
N LYS A 111 8.62 -12.68 -4.16
CA LYS A 111 9.56 -13.47 -3.37
C LYS A 111 10.02 -12.72 -2.14
N ARG A 112 10.26 -11.42 -2.27
CA ARG A 112 10.80 -10.58 -1.20
C ARG A 112 10.29 -9.14 -1.34
N ILE A 113 9.83 -8.57 -0.22
CA ILE A 113 9.36 -7.19 -0.17
C ILE A 113 10.21 -6.44 0.86
N SER A 114 10.70 -5.25 0.49
CA SER A 114 11.40 -4.36 1.40
C SER A 114 10.41 -3.67 2.33
N PRO A 115 10.67 -3.61 3.66
CA PRO A 115 9.83 -2.88 4.59
C PRO A 115 10.08 -1.37 4.59
N LYS A 116 11.07 -0.89 3.82
CA LYS A 116 11.45 0.52 3.85
C LYS A 116 10.27 1.41 3.50
N GLU A 117 9.90 2.29 4.43
CA GLU A 117 8.87 3.29 4.22
C GLU A 117 9.43 4.45 3.41
N THR A 118 8.76 4.80 2.32
CA THR A 118 9.14 5.93 1.48
C THR A 118 8.09 7.02 1.63
N ILE A 119 8.52 8.16 2.18
CA ILE A 119 7.67 9.34 2.34
C ILE A 119 8.08 10.33 1.27
N GLU A 120 7.19 10.57 0.32
CA GLU A 120 7.46 11.40 -0.85
C GLU A 120 6.49 12.58 -0.89
N GLU A 121 6.94 13.72 -1.41
CA GLU A 121 6.09 14.89 -1.58
C GLU A 121 5.00 14.65 -2.63
N ASN A 122 5.34 13.96 -3.71
CA ASN A 122 4.41 13.65 -4.78
C ASN A 122 3.67 12.34 -4.51
N GLU A 123 2.73 12.38 -3.59
CA GLU A 123 1.98 11.22 -3.13
C GLU A 123 1.16 10.57 -4.25
N LYS A 124 0.53 11.37 -5.12
CA LYS A 124 -0.28 10.86 -6.23
C LYS A 124 0.53 10.03 -7.21
N TYR A 125 1.73 10.47 -7.55
CA TYR A 125 2.60 9.74 -8.46
C TYR A 125 2.95 8.36 -7.90
N TYR A 126 3.41 8.29 -6.67
CA TYR A 126 3.82 7.03 -6.04
C TYR A 126 2.64 6.10 -5.80
N MET A 127 1.50 6.62 -5.39
CA MET A 127 0.27 5.82 -5.26
C MET A 127 -0.14 5.24 -6.61
N ARG A 128 -0.14 6.04 -7.67
CA ARG A 128 -0.51 5.57 -9.01
C ARG A 128 0.40 4.43 -9.47
N ILE A 129 1.71 4.58 -9.33
CA ILE A 129 2.67 3.54 -9.72
C ILE A 129 2.40 2.23 -8.96
N TRP A 130 2.18 2.33 -7.65
CA TRP A 130 1.88 1.15 -6.85
C TRP A 130 0.55 0.50 -7.25
N LEU A 131 -0.51 1.30 -7.43
CA LEU A 131 -1.82 0.79 -7.83
C LEU A 131 -1.77 0.09 -9.20
N LEU A 132 -0.99 0.59 -10.13
CA LEU A 132 -0.78 -0.10 -11.42
C LEU A 132 -0.11 -1.46 -11.22
N ARG A 133 0.88 -1.54 -10.34
CA ARG A 133 1.55 -2.82 -9.98
C ARG A 133 0.60 -3.79 -9.29
N LEU A 134 -0.35 -3.28 -8.51
CA LEU A 134 -1.37 -4.09 -7.84
C LEU A 134 -2.45 -4.61 -8.79
N GLY A 135 -2.47 -4.17 -10.05
CA GLY A 135 -3.45 -4.60 -11.02
C GLY A 135 -4.63 -3.65 -11.23
N PHE A 136 -4.59 -2.45 -10.65
CA PHE A 136 -5.64 -1.43 -10.85
C PHE A 136 -5.39 -0.53 -12.04
N GLY A 137 -4.76 -1.07 -13.10
CA GLY A 137 -4.59 -0.38 -14.36
C GLY A 137 -5.85 -0.43 -15.22
N GLY A 138 -5.84 0.31 -16.33
CA GLY A 138 -6.94 0.29 -17.29
C GLY A 138 -8.24 0.90 -16.77
N ALA A 139 -9.31 0.66 -17.51
CA ALA A 139 -10.63 1.20 -17.21
C ALA A 139 -11.26 0.57 -15.96
N GLU A 140 -11.03 -0.73 -15.75
CA GLU A 140 -11.60 -1.47 -14.62
C GLU A 140 -11.05 -0.99 -13.27
N GLY A 141 -9.78 -0.60 -13.23
CA GLY A 141 -9.15 -0.12 -12.00
C GLY A 141 -9.34 1.38 -11.74
N LYS A 142 -9.92 2.11 -12.69
CA LYS A 142 -9.99 3.58 -12.62
C LYS A 142 -10.75 4.07 -11.39
N GLU A 143 -11.88 3.47 -11.05
CA GLU A 143 -12.68 3.87 -9.89
C GLU A 143 -11.86 3.77 -8.60
N ILE A 144 -11.18 2.66 -8.40
CA ILE A 144 -10.35 2.43 -7.20
C ILE A 144 -9.18 3.42 -7.16
N ARG A 145 -8.50 3.63 -8.30
CA ARG A 145 -7.41 4.61 -8.38
C ARG A 145 -7.89 6.01 -8.02
N ASP A 146 -9.01 6.45 -8.59
CA ASP A 146 -9.55 7.78 -8.34
C ASP A 146 -9.91 7.97 -6.86
N LEU A 147 -10.54 6.98 -6.24
CA LEU A 147 -10.90 7.01 -4.83
C LEU A 147 -9.66 7.10 -3.92
N LEU A 148 -8.63 6.30 -4.21
CA LEU A 148 -7.43 6.24 -3.37
C LEU A 148 -6.47 7.41 -3.62
N MET A 149 -6.59 8.12 -4.72
CA MET A 149 -5.74 9.26 -5.04
C MET A 149 -6.36 10.62 -4.74
N LYS A 150 -7.66 10.67 -4.50
CA LYS A 150 -8.43 11.92 -4.38
C LYS A 150 -7.88 12.87 -3.31
N LYS A 151 -7.47 12.35 -2.15
CA LYS A 151 -7.00 13.15 -1.00
C LYS A 151 -5.49 13.34 -0.97
N LEU A 152 -4.78 12.74 -1.91
CA LEU A 152 -3.33 12.81 -1.98
C LEU A 152 -2.87 14.10 -2.67
N LYS A 153 -1.66 14.54 -2.34
CA LYS A 153 -1.03 15.70 -2.96
C LYS A 153 -0.12 15.28 -4.11
N GLY A 154 0.16 16.23 -5.00
CA GLY A 154 1.10 16.04 -6.12
C GLY A 154 0.40 15.79 -7.45
N HIS A 155 1.13 15.14 -8.36
CA HIS A 155 0.73 14.87 -9.74
C HIS A 155 0.91 13.40 -10.08
N SER A 156 -0.09 12.79 -10.71
CA SER A 156 0.00 11.39 -11.12
C SER A 156 0.88 11.16 -12.37
N ALA A 157 1.06 12.18 -13.19
CA ALA A 157 1.79 12.08 -14.47
C ALA A 157 3.30 12.29 -14.34
N PHE A 158 3.76 13.04 -13.33
CA PHE A 158 5.17 13.39 -13.17
C PHE A 158 5.66 13.09 -11.78
N ARG A 159 6.88 12.56 -11.69
CA ARG A 159 7.50 12.21 -10.43
C ARG A 159 7.72 13.42 -9.52
N THR A 160 8.16 14.54 -10.09
CA THR A 160 8.44 15.79 -9.36
C THR A 160 7.80 16.98 -10.04
N GLU A 161 7.60 18.07 -9.30
CA GLU A 161 7.14 19.34 -9.84
C GLU A 161 8.13 19.88 -10.88
N GLU A 162 9.43 19.71 -10.66
CA GLU A 162 10.47 20.09 -11.61
C GLU A 162 10.30 19.37 -12.95
N ASN A 163 10.05 18.06 -12.94
CA ASN A 163 9.82 17.27 -14.15
C ASN A 163 8.58 17.76 -14.90
N LYS A 164 7.51 18.12 -14.18
CA LYS A 164 6.30 18.69 -14.76
C LYS A 164 6.61 20.03 -15.45
N GLN A 165 7.35 20.91 -14.77
CA GLN A 165 7.72 22.22 -15.32
C GLN A 165 8.58 22.08 -16.57
N ARG A 166 9.55 21.18 -16.59
CA ARG A 166 10.38 20.90 -17.77
C ARG A 166 9.54 20.41 -18.94
N TRP A 167 8.58 19.52 -18.69
CA TRP A 167 7.71 19.03 -19.74
C TRP A 167 6.83 20.14 -20.32
N GLN A 168 6.23 20.98 -19.47
CA GLN A 168 5.40 22.10 -19.90
C GLN A 168 6.22 23.11 -20.71
N GLU A 169 7.42 23.40 -20.28
CA GLU A 169 8.34 24.31 -20.98
C GLU A 169 8.74 23.77 -22.35
N ALA A 170 9.10 22.49 -22.43
CA ALA A 170 9.41 21.83 -23.69
C ALA A 170 8.23 21.89 -24.68
N ARG A 171 7.00 21.62 -24.19
CA ARG A 171 5.79 21.72 -25.02
C ARG A 171 5.53 23.13 -25.52
N ARG A 172 5.72 24.12 -24.67
CA ARG A 172 5.59 25.53 -25.06
C ARG A 172 6.59 25.90 -26.13
N ASN A 173 7.86 25.52 -25.98
CA ASN A 173 8.90 25.78 -26.95
C ASN A 173 8.61 25.13 -28.32
N GLU A 174 8.11 23.90 -28.33
CA GLU A 174 7.67 23.22 -29.54
C GLU A 174 6.56 23.97 -30.25
N ARG A 175 5.57 24.48 -29.51
CA ARG A 175 4.46 25.25 -30.07
C ARG A 175 4.93 26.55 -30.66
N GLU A 176 5.84 27.26 -30.01
CA GLU A 176 6.43 28.49 -30.51
C GLU A 176 7.26 28.25 -31.78
N ALA A 177 8.05 27.19 -31.81
CA ALA A 177 8.82 26.78 -32.99
C ALA A 177 7.93 26.44 -34.19
N ALA A 178 6.79 25.79 -33.94
CA ALA A 178 5.83 25.44 -35.00
C ALA A 178 5.11 26.64 -35.62
N LYS A 179 5.12 27.80 -34.95
CA LYS A 179 4.50 29.06 -35.46
C LYS A 179 5.44 29.84 -36.36
N GLN A 180 6.72 29.51 -36.42
CA GLN A 180 7.69 30.13 -37.30
C GLN A 180 7.79 29.33 -38.60
#